data_fe590bb82ff7319c785d1903ed909cca
#
_entry.id   fe590bb82ff7319c785d1903ed909cca
#
_cell.length_a   1.000
_cell.length_b   1.000
_cell.length_c   1.000
_cell.angle_alpha   90.00
_cell.angle_beta   90.00
_cell.angle_gamma   90.00
#
_symmetry.space_group_name_H-M   'P 1'
#
loop_
_entity.id
_entity.type
_entity.pdbx_description
1 polymer ?
#
loop_
_entity_poly.entity_id
_entity_poly.type
_entity_poly.pdbx_seq_one_letter_code
_entity_poly.pdbx_strand_id
1 'polypeptide(L)'
;MRKVGLLIFVFLLSLPTGAQPAPADIRGHWAENRIAALLARSIVDVDKSGRFQPEDPILRAKFIEWLVRAKGFPLLRPGRPSFEDLPPWHPAFPYVETAVAFGLLDGGGRFLPGEAMTRIDGFTLVIRALGYAREAAALRTASLPFADANDLPENARGALAVAVLARPPLLREPPAPRFRPFDPLTRAEAANLLWSFLQAVEGGITLRVVTPIQPGVELVMEKQGALRTPPLWRVQVGAFQNQDNALRLAEAMRAQGFPTSVEFFDDFYKVRVGNLPTRREAEDLARRLASLGLPTWVVSTVRDSEALPGPFWFGGVVITPGANVSLVPALANGRVVGRERTSAIARRNGAIAAVNGGFFHPDGDPAGCLMIGGELISEPIPERTCMGITRDGGILFDRLRFEGSVSSGEASLPLDGINRARRDGEAILYTPRYHTSTLTDPNGAEAVIVGGVVQEVLDGRGNSAIPPAGYVLSGSGPKRRWILENLRPGAVVNLSFRFLPTSGDPRWTGVVHMVGGGPRLLAGGQYVGGEGFADQFTRCL
;
A
#
# COMPACT_ATOMS: atom_id res chain seq x y z
N MET A 1 39.41 33.11 19.36
CA MET A 1 38.84 32.41 20.52
C MET A 1 37.46 33.00 20.83
N ARG A 2 36.39 32.46 20.30
CA ARG A 2 35.00 32.84 20.64
C ARG A 2 34.38 31.67 21.40
N LYS A 3 34.05 31.94 22.68
CA LYS A 3 33.35 30.98 23.55
C LYS A 3 31.91 30.85 23.09
N VAL A 4 31.53 29.66 22.67
CA VAL A 4 30.13 29.28 22.42
C VAL A 4 29.55 28.81 23.76
N GLY A 5 28.65 29.62 24.33
CA GLY A 5 27.89 29.23 25.52
C GLY A 5 26.77 28.25 25.15
N LEU A 6 26.83 27.08 25.73
CA LEU A 6 25.77 26.05 25.64
C LEU A 6 24.62 26.45 26.58
N LEU A 7 23.52 26.93 26.02
CA LEU A 7 22.27 27.14 26.76
C LEU A 7 21.55 25.80 26.92
N ILE A 8 21.61 25.23 28.12
CA ILE A 8 20.81 24.06 28.49
C ILE A 8 19.40 24.56 28.82
N PHE A 9 18.43 24.33 27.94
CA PHE A 9 17.03 24.50 28.24
C PHE A 9 16.57 23.32 29.10
N VAL A 10 16.44 23.55 30.41
CA VAL A 10 15.72 22.61 31.29
C VAL A 10 14.23 22.83 31.08
N PHE A 11 13.59 21.94 30.35
CA PHE A 11 12.13 21.85 30.31
C PHE A 11 11.64 21.33 31.68
N LEU A 12 11.26 22.24 32.55
CA LEU A 12 10.42 21.91 33.70
C LEU A 12 9.04 21.48 33.16
N LEU A 13 8.83 20.17 33.03
CA LEU A 13 7.50 19.58 32.89
C LEU A 13 6.71 19.95 34.15
N SER A 14 5.90 20.99 34.05
CA SER A 14 4.84 21.25 35.04
C SER A 14 3.87 20.07 35.00
N LEU A 15 3.95 19.21 36.01
CA LEU A 15 2.93 18.22 36.29
C LEU A 15 1.59 18.95 36.42
N PRO A 16 0.51 18.51 35.78
CA PRO A 16 -0.81 19.10 36.01
C PRO A 16 -1.16 18.88 37.47
N THR A 17 -1.30 19.99 38.20
CA THR A 17 -1.81 20.02 39.57
C THR A 17 -3.26 19.53 39.56
N GLY A 18 -3.45 18.23 39.88
CA GLY A 18 -4.79 17.62 39.93
C GLY A 18 -4.82 16.10 39.66
N ALA A 19 -3.70 15.41 39.71
CA ALA A 19 -3.72 13.93 39.66
C ALA A 19 -4.50 13.39 40.87
N GLN A 20 -5.70 12.87 40.64
CA GLN A 20 -6.42 12.11 41.67
C GLN A 20 -5.52 10.96 42.12
N PRO A 21 -5.44 10.71 43.45
CA PRO A 21 -4.65 9.59 43.96
C PRO A 21 -5.14 8.29 43.29
N ALA A 22 -4.18 7.42 42.94
CA ALA A 22 -4.51 6.12 42.37
C ALA A 22 -5.50 5.36 43.28
N PRO A 23 -6.51 4.67 42.72
CA PRO A 23 -7.47 3.89 43.49
C PRO A 23 -6.77 2.95 44.45
N ALA A 24 -7.27 2.83 45.70
CA ALA A 24 -6.62 2.04 46.72
C ALA A 24 -6.56 0.53 46.39
N ASP A 25 -7.55 0.08 45.61
CA ASP A 25 -7.73 -1.33 45.26
C ASP A 25 -6.83 -1.81 44.09
N ILE A 26 -6.02 -0.93 43.50
CA ILE A 26 -5.01 -1.32 42.52
C ILE A 26 -3.58 -1.35 43.10
N ARG A 27 -3.38 -0.93 44.33
CA ARG A 27 -2.05 -0.91 44.97
C ARG A 27 -1.45 -2.30 45.09
N GLY A 28 -0.23 -2.47 44.58
CA GLY A 28 0.45 -3.77 44.56
C GLY A 28 -0.10 -4.76 43.51
N HIS A 29 -1.12 -4.35 42.73
CA HIS A 29 -1.66 -5.18 41.67
C HIS A 29 -0.71 -5.20 40.47
N TRP A 30 -0.57 -6.34 39.80
CA TRP A 30 0.34 -6.51 38.64
C TRP A 30 0.11 -5.50 37.50
N ALA A 31 -1.10 -4.96 37.36
CA ALA A 31 -1.47 -3.97 36.36
C ALA A 31 -1.49 -2.51 36.87
N GLU A 32 -1.12 -2.25 38.13
CA GLU A 32 -1.23 -0.95 38.80
C GLU A 32 -0.75 0.21 37.95
N ASN A 33 0.52 0.16 37.48
CA ASN A 33 1.12 1.26 36.70
C ASN A 33 0.38 1.55 35.38
N ARG A 34 -0.15 0.50 34.74
CA ARG A 34 -0.88 0.61 33.47
C ARG A 34 -2.26 1.20 33.68
N ILE A 35 -2.96 0.75 34.73
CA ILE A 35 -4.27 1.30 35.12
C ILE A 35 -4.12 2.77 35.49
N ALA A 36 -3.14 3.15 36.31
CA ALA A 36 -2.88 4.53 36.71
C ALA A 36 -2.60 5.42 35.48
N ALA A 37 -1.79 4.95 34.53
CA ALA A 37 -1.48 5.68 33.31
C ALA A 37 -2.71 5.88 32.40
N LEU A 38 -3.62 4.89 32.33
CA LEU A 38 -4.86 5.00 31.55
C LEU A 38 -5.91 5.90 32.24
N LEU A 39 -5.97 5.88 33.58
CA LEU A 39 -6.79 6.81 34.35
C LEU A 39 -6.35 8.25 34.14
N ALA A 40 -5.05 8.52 34.19
CA ALA A 40 -4.48 9.85 33.94
C ALA A 40 -4.82 10.37 32.51
N ARG A 41 -5.02 9.47 31.56
CA ARG A 41 -5.44 9.79 30.16
C ARG A 41 -6.97 9.79 29.97
N SER A 42 -7.76 9.57 31.04
CA SER A 42 -9.24 9.46 30.99
C SER A 42 -9.75 8.38 30.02
N ILE A 43 -8.93 7.36 29.76
CA ILE A 43 -9.29 6.22 28.90
C ILE A 43 -10.14 5.21 29.67
N VAL A 44 -9.72 4.90 30.90
CA VAL A 44 -10.46 4.05 31.82
C VAL A 44 -11.02 4.88 32.98
N ASP A 45 -11.95 4.33 33.72
CA ASP A 45 -12.63 5.02 34.80
C ASP A 45 -12.78 4.11 36.04
N VAL A 46 -13.07 4.75 37.16
CA VAL A 46 -13.44 4.14 38.43
C VAL A 46 -14.95 4.15 38.63
N ASP A 47 -15.44 3.34 39.54
CA ASP A 47 -16.84 3.39 39.95
C ASP A 47 -17.16 4.63 40.82
N LYS A 48 -18.42 4.77 41.24
CA LYS A 48 -18.89 5.89 42.07
C LYS A 48 -18.23 5.94 43.45
N SER A 49 -17.64 4.83 43.93
CA SER A 49 -16.90 4.75 45.20
C SER A 49 -15.40 5.06 45.03
N GLY A 50 -14.94 5.38 43.83
CA GLY A 50 -13.53 5.63 43.52
C GLY A 50 -12.69 4.36 43.37
N ARG A 51 -13.30 3.19 43.22
CA ARG A 51 -12.62 1.89 43.06
C ARG A 51 -12.52 1.50 41.60
N PHE A 52 -11.40 0.86 41.23
CA PHE A 52 -11.21 0.34 39.88
C PHE A 52 -11.77 -1.05 39.68
N GLN A 53 -11.76 -1.87 40.73
CA GLN A 53 -12.24 -3.28 40.75
C GLN A 53 -11.49 -4.14 39.72
N PRO A 54 -10.17 -4.33 39.86
CA PRO A 54 -9.31 -4.92 38.82
C PRO A 54 -9.70 -6.33 38.41
N GLU A 55 -10.20 -7.15 39.34
CA GLU A 55 -10.56 -8.57 39.12
C GLU A 55 -12.00 -8.76 38.59
N ASP A 56 -12.83 -7.70 38.60
CA ASP A 56 -14.19 -7.84 38.12
C ASP A 56 -14.23 -7.98 36.59
N PRO A 57 -15.17 -8.78 36.05
CA PRO A 57 -15.40 -8.85 34.61
C PRO A 57 -15.75 -7.49 34.01
N ILE A 58 -15.13 -7.12 32.88
CA ILE A 58 -15.53 -5.92 32.16
C ILE A 58 -16.75 -6.22 31.27
N LEU A 59 -17.75 -5.33 31.32
CA LEU A 59 -18.91 -5.45 30.43
C LEU A 59 -18.57 -5.06 28.98
N ARG A 60 -19.24 -5.66 28.01
CA ARG A 60 -19.06 -5.38 26.57
C ARG A 60 -19.16 -3.88 26.27
N ALA A 61 -20.22 -3.23 26.79
CA ALA A 61 -20.41 -1.79 26.63
C ALA A 61 -19.24 -0.97 27.18
N LYS A 62 -18.72 -1.34 28.33
CA LYS A 62 -17.62 -0.62 28.99
C LYS A 62 -16.28 -0.83 28.26
N PHE A 63 -16.01 -2.01 27.75
CA PHE A 63 -14.81 -2.26 26.96
C PHE A 63 -14.80 -1.45 25.65
N ILE A 64 -15.94 -1.39 24.96
CA ILE A 64 -16.06 -0.55 23.73
C ILE A 64 -15.88 0.94 24.06
N GLU A 65 -16.47 1.40 25.16
CA GLU A 65 -16.25 2.79 25.61
C GLU A 65 -14.76 3.08 25.79
N TRP A 66 -14.04 2.23 26.52
CA TRP A 66 -12.61 2.40 26.74
C TRP A 66 -11.77 2.31 25.45
N LEU A 67 -12.09 1.38 24.56
CA LEU A 67 -11.40 1.24 23.27
C LEU A 67 -11.61 2.47 22.37
N VAL A 68 -12.84 3.00 22.29
CA VAL A 68 -13.16 4.20 21.52
C VAL A 68 -12.45 5.43 22.10
N ARG A 69 -12.38 5.56 23.43
CA ARG A 69 -11.58 6.61 24.09
C ARG A 69 -10.09 6.45 23.77
N ALA A 70 -9.54 5.24 23.83
CA ALA A 70 -8.15 4.96 23.51
C ALA A 70 -7.80 5.28 22.05
N LYS A 71 -8.76 5.12 21.12
CA LYS A 71 -8.62 5.52 19.72
C LYS A 71 -8.75 7.01 19.49
N GLY A 72 -9.36 7.75 20.45
CA GLY A 72 -9.63 9.18 20.28
C GLY A 72 -10.66 9.48 19.19
N PHE A 73 -11.58 8.55 18.94
CA PHE A 73 -12.62 8.77 17.93
C PHE A 73 -13.63 9.83 18.36
N PRO A 74 -14.10 10.71 17.45
CA PRO A 74 -15.23 11.58 17.71
C PRO A 74 -16.50 10.74 17.89
N LEU A 75 -17.24 11.00 18.97
CA LEU A 75 -18.46 10.26 19.26
C LEU A 75 -19.56 10.60 18.26
N LEU A 76 -20.20 9.57 17.73
CA LEU A 76 -21.31 9.67 16.77
C LEU A 76 -22.62 9.27 17.43
N ARG A 77 -23.71 9.92 17.00
CA ARG A 77 -25.08 9.63 17.44
C ARG A 77 -25.99 9.57 16.21
N PRO A 78 -25.98 8.44 15.46
CA PRO A 78 -26.85 8.29 14.31
C PRO A 78 -28.33 8.26 14.74
N GLY A 79 -29.23 8.63 13.83
CA GLY A 79 -30.66 8.61 14.09
C GLY A 79 -31.29 7.21 14.15
N ARG A 80 -30.56 6.20 13.67
CA ARG A 80 -30.97 4.78 13.73
C ARG A 80 -29.93 3.97 14.48
N PRO A 81 -30.32 3.21 15.51
CA PRO A 81 -29.45 2.26 16.19
C PRO A 81 -28.94 1.17 15.24
N SER A 82 -27.67 0.79 15.40
CA SER A 82 -27.08 -0.36 14.69
C SER A 82 -27.45 -1.71 15.34
N PHE A 83 -27.95 -1.70 16.59
CA PHE A 83 -28.33 -2.88 17.36
C PHE A 83 -29.71 -2.72 17.98
N GLU A 84 -30.47 -3.81 18.06
CA GLU A 84 -31.86 -3.84 18.53
C GLU A 84 -31.99 -3.53 20.04
N ASP A 85 -30.98 -3.91 20.84
CA ASP A 85 -30.98 -3.79 22.29
C ASP A 85 -30.14 -2.61 22.82
N LEU A 86 -29.75 -1.69 21.94
CA LEU A 86 -28.96 -0.51 22.32
C LEU A 86 -29.66 0.79 21.86
N PRO A 87 -30.67 1.25 22.62
CA PRO A 87 -31.42 2.43 22.22
C PRO A 87 -30.61 3.73 22.37
N PRO A 88 -31.00 4.84 21.69
CA PRO A 88 -30.25 6.13 21.67
C PRO A 88 -30.02 6.77 23.02
N TRP A 89 -30.85 6.48 24.02
CA TRP A 89 -30.70 6.99 25.39
C TRP A 89 -29.71 6.16 26.24
N HIS A 90 -29.26 4.98 25.80
CA HIS A 90 -28.31 4.16 26.54
C HIS A 90 -26.93 4.86 26.60
N PRO A 91 -26.25 4.93 27.77
CA PRO A 91 -24.98 5.64 27.91
C PRO A 91 -23.89 5.19 26.95
N ALA A 92 -23.83 3.90 26.62
CA ALA A 92 -22.86 3.34 25.70
C ALA A 92 -23.22 3.56 24.21
N PHE A 93 -24.44 4.01 23.89
CA PHE A 93 -24.89 4.19 22.50
C PHE A 93 -23.89 4.96 21.63
N PRO A 94 -23.40 6.16 22.00
CA PRO A 94 -22.48 6.90 21.16
C PRO A 94 -21.15 6.20 20.94
N TYR A 95 -20.68 5.43 21.88
CA TYR A 95 -19.42 4.67 21.76
C TYR A 95 -19.58 3.46 20.85
N VAL A 96 -20.66 2.71 21.01
CA VAL A 96 -20.93 1.51 20.18
C VAL A 96 -21.22 1.91 18.74
N GLU A 97 -22.03 2.93 18.51
CA GLU A 97 -22.29 3.45 17.17
C GLU A 97 -21.03 4.00 16.51
N THR A 98 -20.17 4.66 17.28
CA THR A 98 -18.85 5.08 16.80
C THR A 98 -18.01 3.88 16.42
N ALA A 99 -17.99 2.82 17.22
CA ALA A 99 -17.25 1.61 16.92
C ALA A 99 -17.74 0.91 15.63
N VAL A 100 -19.07 0.92 15.39
CA VAL A 100 -19.65 0.39 14.13
C VAL A 100 -19.23 1.27 12.95
N ALA A 101 -19.40 2.59 13.06
CA ALA A 101 -19.08 3.52 11.98
C ALA A 101 -17.62 3.48 11.55
N PHE A 102 -16.70 3.21 12.49
CA PHE A 102 -15.27 3.04 12.22
C PHE A 102 -14.83 1.58 11.98
N GLY A 103 -15.78 0.66 11.81
CA GLY A 103 -15.51 -0.72 11.43
C GLY A 103 -14.86 -1.59 12.51
N LEU A 104 -14.97 -1.20 13.78
CA LEU A 104 -14.53 -2.03 14.90
C LEU A 104 -15.54 -3.12 15.23
N LEU A 105 -16.83 -2.81 15.03
CA LEU A 105 -17.96 -3.73 15.20
C LEU A 105 -18.72 -3.86 13.89
N ASP A 106 -19.28 -5.02 13.67
CA ASP A 106 -20.27 -5.25 12.63
C ASP A 106 -21.66 -5.00 13.25
N GLY A 107 -22.48 -4.12 12.67
CA GLY A 107 -23.83 -3.83 13.15
C GLY A 107 -24.81 -4.96 12.85
N GLY A 108 -25.95 -4.96 13.54
CA GLY A 108 -27.04 -5.91 13.35
C GLY A 108 -27.29 -6.82 14.55
N GLY A 109 -28.53 -7.26 14.73
CA GLY A 109 -28.95 -8.09 15.84
C GLY A 109 -28.82 -7.43 17.22
N ARG A 110 -28.36 -8.18 18.21
CA ARG A 110 -28.20 -7.72 19.61
C ARG A 110 -26.75 -7.51 19.96
N PHE A 111 -26.46 -6.40 20.65
CA PHE A 111 -25.10 -6.06 21.14
C PHE A 111 -24.80 -6.69 22.49
N LEU A 112 -25.81 -6.87 23.34
CA LEU A 112 -25.72 -7.41 24.70
C LEU A 112 -24.82 -6.56 25.62
N PRO A 113 -25.15 -5.26 25.84
CA PRO A 113 -24.27 -4.30 26.52
C PRO A 113 -23.92 -4.67 27.96
N GLY A 114 -24.80 -5.40 28.64
CA GLY A 114 -24.65 -5.84 30.03
C GLY A 114 -23.93 -7.18 30.21
N GLU A 115 -23.58 -7.88 29.15
CA GLU A 115 -22.81 -9.12 29.24
C GLU A 115 -21.31 -8.85 29.41
N ALA A 116 -20.60 -9.81 30.02
CA ALA A 116 -19.16 -9.74 30.14
C ALA A 116 -18.49 -9.89 28.77
N MET A 117 -17.45 -9.11 28.52
CA MET A 117 -16.57 -9.27 27.39
C MET A 117 -15.74 -10.54 27.56
N THR A 118 -15.70 -11.41 26.56
CA THR A 118 -14.77 -12.55 26.60
C THR A 118 -13.34 -12.10 26.28
N ARG A 119 -12.35 -12.84 26.75
CA ARG A 119 -10.95 -12.54 26.47
C ARG A 119 -10.67 -12.48 24.98
N ILE A 120 -11.14 -13.48 24.23
CA ILE A 120 -10.89 -13.54 22.79
C ILE A 120 -11.57 -12.42 22.01
N ASP A 121 -12.78 -12.00 22.41
CA ASP A 121 -13.47 -10.88 21.77
C ASP A 121 -12.72 -9.56 21.99
N GLY A 122 -12.23 -9.34 23.22
CA GLY A 122 -11.41 -8.17 23.53
C GLY A 122 -10.14 -8.08 22.69
N PHE A 123 -9.40 -9.18 22.56
CA PHE A 123 -8.22 -9.25 21.70
C PHE A 123 -8.58 -9.04 20.23
N THR A 124 -9.64 -9.67 19.73
CA THR A 124 -10.09 -9.52 18.35
C THR A 124 -10.42 -8.08 18.01
N LEU A 125 -11.11 -7.37 18.89
CA LEU A 125 -11.43 -5.95 18.72
C LEU A 125 -10.18 -5.06 18.71
N VAL A 126 -9.22 -5.31 19.57
CA VAL A 126 -7.96 -4.56 19.62
C VAL A 126 -7.13 -4.80 18.35
N ILE A 127 -7.04 -6.04 17.86
CA ILE A 127 -6.36 -6.36 16.60
C ILE A 127 -7.04 -5.65 15.41
N ARG A 128 -8.38 -5.62 15.37
CA ARG A 128 -9.14 -4.87 14.38
C ARG A 128 -8.86 -3.36 14.50
N ALA A 129 -8.83 -2.82 15.72
CA ALA A 129 -8.53 -1.42 15.98
C ALA A 129 -7.10 -1.00 15.59
N LEU A 130 -6.13 -1.90 15.64
CA LEU A 130 -4.76 -1.71 15.14
C LEU A 130 -4.66 -1.77 13.61
N GLY A 131 -5.71 -2.23 12.91
CA GLY A 131 -5.73 -2.41 11.46
C GLY A 131 -5.13 -3.74 10.99
N TYR A 132 -5.08 -4.75 11.84
CA TYR A 132 -4.48 -6.06 11.57
C TYR A 132 -5.51 -7.17 11.28
N ALA A 133 -6.75 -6.83 10.96
CA ALA A 133 -7.80 -7.83 10.69
C ALA A 133 -7.48 -8.73 9.50
N ARG A 134 -6.83 -8.19 8.45
CA ARG A 134 -6.43 -8.95 7.26
C ARG A 134 -5.34 -9.97 7.59
N GLU A 135 -4.35 -9.57 8.38
CA GLU A 135 -3.25 -10.43 8.82
C GLU A 135 -3.75 -11.52 9.76
N ALA A 136 -4.68 -11.18 10.66
CA ALA A 136 -5.36 -12.16 11.50
C ALA A 136 -6.10 -13.22 10.64
N ALA A 137 -6.83 -12.81 9.60
CA ALA A 137 -7.48 -13.76 8.70
C ALA A 137 -6.48 -14.68 7.95
N ALA A 138 -5.28 -14.19 7.65
CA ALA A 138 -4.21 -14.99 7.04
C ALA A 138 -3.56 -15.98 8.04
N LEU A 139 -3.58 -15.66 9.33
CA LEU A 139 -2.98 -16.46 10.41
C LEU A 139 -3.95 -17.40 11.12
N ARG A 140 -5.14 -17.65 10.57
CA ARG A 140 -6.18 -18.48 11.19
C ARG A 140 -5.74 -19.93 11.50
N THR A 141 -4.72 -20.43 10.81
CA THR A 141 -4.15 -21.77 11.01
C THR A 141 -2.82 -21.75 11.77
N ALA A 142 -2.40 -20.60 12.30
CA ALA A 142 -1.13 -20.48 12.99
C ALA A 142 -1.09 -21.35 14.26
N SER A 143 0.07 -21.95 14.53
CA SER A 143 0.34 -22.62 15.80
C SER A 143 0.50 -21.59 16.90
N LEU A 144 -0.13 -21.82 18.04
CA LEU A 144 -0.10 -20.95 19.22
C LEU A 144 0.49 -21.70 20.43
N PRO A 145 1.19 -20.99 21.33
CA PRO A 145 1.86 -21.63 22.48
C PRO A 145 0.92 -21.90 23.67
N PHE A 146 -0.37 -22.16 23.41
CA PHE A 146 -1.36 -22.41 24.46
C PHE A 146 -1.98 -23.80 24.33
N ALA A 147 -2.16 -24.48 25.46
CA ALA A 147 -2.72 -25.83 25.51
C ALA A 147 -4.18 -25.89 25.02
N ASP A 148 -4.91 -24.78 25.12
CA ASP A 148 -6.30 -24.61 24.68
C ASP A 148 -6.43 -23.89 23.32
N ALA A 149 -5.35 -23.81 22.54
CA ALA A 149 -5.38 -23.16 21.23
C ALA A 149 -6.32 -23.85 20.24
N ASN A 150 -6.56 -25.15 20.39
CA ASN A 150 -7.46 -25.91 19.51
C ASN A 150 -8.94 -25.63 19.77
N ASP A 151 -9.29 -25.08 20.93
CA ASP A 151 -10.66 -24.70 21.27
C ASP A 151 -11.08 -23.37 20.62
N LEU A 152 -10.12 -22.64 20.04
CA LEU A 152 -10.36 -21.35 19.36
C LEU A 152 -11.03 -21.55 18.00
N PRO A 153 -12.09 -20.79 17.69
CA PRO A 153 -12.57 -20.63 16.32
C PRO A 153 -11.44 -20.09 15.42
N GLU A 154 -11.43 -20.48 14.14
CA GLU A 154 -10.37 -20.09 13.20
C GLU A 154 -10.15 -18.57 13.10
N ASN A 155 -11.24 -17.79 13.06
CA ASN A 155 -11.17 -16.32 13.01
C ASN A 155 -10.54 -15.71 14.27
N ALA A 156 -10.84 -16.28 15.43
CA ALA A 156 -10.31 -15.84 16.71
C ALA A 156 -8.85 -16.27 16.91
N ARG A 157 -8.48 -17.45 16.39
CA ARG A 157 -7.09 -17.96 16.42
C ARG A 157 -6.13 -16.99 15.73
N GLY A 158 -6.51 -16.47 14.56
CA GLY A 158 -5.69 -15.51 13.84
C GLY A 158 -5.47 -14.20 14.59
N ALA A 159 -6.47 -13.68 15.30
CA ALA A 159 -6.31 -12.50 16.12
C ALA A 159 -5.31 -12.73 17.27
N LEU A 160 -5.42 -13.88 17.94
CA LEU A 160 -4.48 -14.26 19.00
C LEU A 160 -3.06 -14.49 18.44
N ALA A 161 -2.94 -15.05 17.23
CA ALA A 161 -1.66 -15.20 16.55
C ALA A 161 -0.97 -13.84 16.33
N VAL A 162 -1.70 -12.83 15.86
CA VAL A 162 -1.15 -11.46 15.76
C VAL A 162 -0.71 -10.94 17.11
N ALA A 163 -1.53 -11.13 18.18
CA ALA A 163 -1.21 -10.64 19.51
C ALA A 163 0.09 -11.24 20.10
N VAL A 164 0.40 -12.48 19.75
CA VAL A 164 1.60 -13.21 20.20
C VAL A 164 2.82 -12.92 19.33
N LEU A 165 2.64 -12.93 18.00
CA LEU A 165 3.74 -12.83 17.04
C LEU A 165 4.23 -11.39 16.82
N ALA A 166 3.39 -10.39 17.08
CA ALA A 166 3.77 -9.00 16.95
C ALA A 166 4.94 -8.61 17.87
N ARG A 167 5.68 -7.60 17.48
CA ARG A 167 6.80 -7.04 18.27
C ARG A 167 6.60 -5.53 18.44
N PRO A 168 6.48 -5.05 19.68
CA PRO A 168 6.35 -5.83 20.92
C PRO A 168 5.03 -6.63 20.94
N PRO A 169 4.95 -7.75 21.70
CA PRO A 169 3.74 -8.55 21.80
C PRO A 169 2.62 -7.77 22.48
N LEU A 170 1.38 -8.00 22.07
CA LEU A 170 0.21 -7.34 22.68
C LEU A 170 -0.25 -8.10 23.92
N LEU A 171 -0.06 -9.41 23.93
CA LEU A 171 -0.30 -10.23 25.11
C LEU A 171 0.88 -10.07 26.09
N ARG A 172 0.67 -9.30 27.14
CA ARG A 172 1.69 -8.96 28.18
C ARG A 172 1.23 -9.33 29.58
N GLU A 173 0.41 -10.33 29.68
CA GLU A 173 -0.01 -10.92 30.95
C GLU A 173 1.09 -11.83 31.51
N PRO A 174 1.02 -12.20 32.81
CA PRO A 174 1.87 -13.24 33.33
C PRO A 174 1.79 -14.51 32.50
N PRO A 175 2.90 -15.22 32.26
CA PRO A 175 2.89 -16.44 31.44
C PRO A 175 1.91 -17.47 32.02
N ALA A 176 1.02 -17.97 31.16
CA ALA A 176 0.06 -19.00 31.51
C ALA A 176 0.04 -20.09 30.44
N PRO A 177 -0.12 -21.37 30.79
CA PRO A 177 -0.15 -22.48 29.84
C PRO A 177 -1.42 -22.49 28.97
N ARG A 178 -2.45 -21.77 29.40
CA ARG A 178 -3.75 -21.64 28.72
C ARG A 178 -4.10 -20.18 28.51
N PHE A 179 -4.70 -19.88 27.38
CA PHE A 179 -5.21 -18.53 27.07
C PHE A 179 -6.58 -18.27 27.70
N ARG A 180 -7.41 -19.29 27.88
CA ARG A 180 -8.80 -19.21 28.40
C ARG A 180 -9.68 -18.26 27.56
N PRO A 181 -9.92 -18.58 26.28
CA PRO A 181 -10.51 -17.66 25.31
C PRO A 181 -11.91 -17.17 25.68
N PHE A 182 -12.71 -18.05 26.28
CA PHE A 182 -14.13 -17.79 26.58
C PHE A 182 -14.37 -17.29 28.01
N ASP A 183 -13.33 -17.26 28.84
CA ASP A 183 -13.45 -16.67 30.17
C ASP A 183 -13.74 -15.16 30.05
N PRO A 184 -14.48 -14.59 31.01
CA PRO A 184 -14.64 -13.15 31.10
C PRO A 184 -13.29 -12.43 31.18
N LEU A 185 -13.14 -11.38 30.39
CA LEU A 185 -11.98 -10.48 30.49
C LEU A 185 -12.13 -9.62 31.74
N THR A 186 -11.13 -9.64 32.64
CA THR A 186 -11.16 -8.77 33.82
C THR A 186 -10.87 -7.30 33.42
N ARG A 187 -11.25 -6.37 34.29
CA ARG A 187 -10.97 -4.95 34.08
C ARG A 187 -9.46 -4.65 34.04
N ALA A 188 -8.67 -5.38 34.84
CA ALA A 188 -7.21 -5.28 34.81
C ALA A 188 -6.61 -5.82 33.50
N GLU A 189 -7.08 -6.97 33.03
CA GLU A 189 -6.68 -7.54 31.73
C GLU A 189 -7.07 -6.61 30.56
N ALA A 190 -8.28 -6.04 30.61
CA ALA A 190 -8.74 -5.06 29.62
C ALA A 190 -7.87 -3.79 29.60
N ALA A 191 -7.54 -3.25 30.78
CA ALA A 191 -6.63 -2.11 30.89
C ALA A 191 -5.23 -2.44 30.36
N ASN A 192 -4.69 -3.61 30.69
CA ASN A 192 -3.41 -4.06 30.18
C ASN A 192 -3.41 -4.21 28.63
N LEU A 193 -4.47 -4.76 28.08
CA LEU A 193 -4.64 -4.91 26.62
C LEU A 193 -4.71 -3.53 25.93
N LEU A 194 -5.47 -2.59 26.50
CA LEU A 194 -5.56 -1.21 25.98
C LEU A 194 -4.26 -0.43 26.14
N TRP A 195 -3.50 -0.68 27.20
CA TRP A 195 -2.15 -0.13 27.34
C TRP A 195 -1.22 -0.66 26.24
N SER A 196 -1.25 -1.97 25.96
CA SER A 196 -0.49 -2.57 24.88
C SER A 196 -0.91 -2.01 23.51
N PHE A 197 -2.20 -1.75 23.31
CA PHE A 197 -2.74 -1.06 22.14
C PHE A 197 -2.12 0.34 21.97
N LEU A 198 -2.12 1.17 23.03
CA LEU A 198 -1.55 2.52 22.97
C LEU A 198 -0.05 2.48 22.67
N GLN A 199 0.68 1.57 23.32
CA GLN A 199 2.11 1.39 23.03
C GLN A 199 2.37 0.99 21.58
N ALA A 200 1.52 0.18 20.98
CA ALA A 200 1.60 -0.19 19.58
C ALA A 200 1.31 1.00 18.65
N VAL A 201 0.38 1.87 19.01
CA VAL A 201 0.02 3.07 18.24
C VAL A 201 1.09 4.16 18.36
N GLU A 202 1.63 4.38 19.56
CA GLU A 202 2.59 5.44 19.88
C GLU A 202 4.03 5.05 19.56
N GLY A 203 4.44 3.85 19.98
CA GLY A 203 5.80 3.33 19.88
C GLY A 203 6.06 2.45 18.65
N GLY A 204 5.03 2.13 17.90
CA GLY A 204 5.11 1.24 16.75
C GLY A 204 4.89 -0.24 17.12
N ILE A 205 4.49 -1.00 16.12
CA ILE A 205 4.29 -2.44 16.17
C ILE A 205 4.74 -3.04 14.85
N THR A 206 5.39 -4.19 14.90
CA THR A 206 5.79 -4.94 13.71
C THR A 206 5.26 -6.37 13.80
N LEU A 207 4.58 -6.82 12.75
CA LEU A 207 4.23 -8.22 12.56
C LEU A 207 5.04 -8.75 11.37
N ARG A 208 5.90 -9.74 11.62
CA ARG A 208 6.63 -10.44 10.57
C ARG A 208 6.26 -11.91 10.58
N VAL A 209 5.84 -12.41 9.43
CA VAL A 209 5.47 -13.80 9.20
C VAL A 209 6.35 -14.35 8.10
N VAL A 210 7.02 -15.46 8.37
CA VAL A 210 7.85 -16.17 7.40
C VAL A 210 7.21 -17.53 7.15
N THR A 211 6.92 -17.81 5.88
CA THR A 211 6.34 -19.08 5.44
C THR A 211 7.32 -19.77 4.51
N PRO A 212 7.88 -20.91 4.87
CA PRO A 212 8.74 -21.67 3.96
C PRO A 212 7.90 -22.19 2.78
N ILE A 213 8.41 -22.00 1.55
CA ILE A 213 7.80 -22.51 0.31
C ILE A 213 8.48 -23.81 -0.06
N GLN A 214 9.82 -23.78 -0.10
CA GLN A 214 10.68 -24.93 -0.32
C GLN A 214 12.08 -24.64 0.26
N PRO A 215 13.01 -25.61 0.31
CA PRO A 215 14.35 -25.37 0.81
C PRO A 215 15.03 -24.18 0.14
N GLY A 216 15.42 -23.18 0.93
CA GLY A 216 16.04 -21.95 0.46
C GLY A 216 15.12 -20.91 -0.14
N VAL A 217 13.78 -21.11 -0.09
CA VAL A 217 12.78 -20.13 -0.57
C VAL A 217 11.71 -19.90 0.48
N GLU A 218 11.55 -18.65 0.89
CA GLU A 218 10.61 -18.23 1.93
C GLU A 218 9.74 -17.07 1.43
N LEU A 219 8.45 -17.11 1.77
CA LEU A 219 7.57 -15.94 1.67
C LEU A 219 7.66 -15.17 2.99
N VAL A 220 8.03 -13.91 2.90
CA VAL A 220 8.07 -13.00 4.04
C VAL A 220 6.95 -11.98 3.89
N MET A 221 6.10 -11.89 4.89
CA MET A 221 5.12 -10.82 5.04
C MET A 221 5.49 -10.02 6.29
N GLU A 222 5.59 -8.71 6.14
CA GLU A 222 5.88 -7.81 7.24
C GLU A 222 4.92 -6.63 7.20
N LYS A 223 4.38 -6.28 8.37
CA LYS A 223 3.55 -5.10 8.54
C LYS A 223 4.09 -4.30 9.71
N GLN A 224 4.35 -3.03 9.47
CA GLN A 224 4.89 -2.10 10.46
C GLN A 224 3.91 -0.97 10.73
N GLY A 225 3.80 -0.59 11.99
CA GLY A 225 2.92 0.46 12.45
C GLY A 225 1.49 -0.01 12.69
N ALA A 226 0.72 0.84 13.33
CA ALA A 226 -0.68 0.63 13.65
C ALA A 226 -1.55 1.71 12.98
N LEU A 227 -2.79 1.35 12.69
CA LEU A 227 -3.78 2.31 12.22
C LEU A 227 -4.06 3.32 13.34
N ARG A 228 -3.56 4.55 13.18
CA ARG A 228 -3.74 5.61 14.18
C ARG A 228 -5.19 6.07 14.18
N THR A 229 -5.53 7.12 13.53
CA THR A 229 -6.92 7.57 13.38
C THR A 229 -7.36 7.27 11.96
N PRO A 230 -8.50 6.60 11.71
CA PRO A 230 -8.98 6.45 10.35
C PRO A 230 -9.23 7.84 9.76
N PRO A 231 -8.99 8.03 8.47
CA PRO A 231 -9.29 9.29 7.82
C PRO A 231 -10.78 9.57 7.98
N LEU A 232 -11.11 10.75 8.48
CA LEU A 232 -12.44 11.29 8.31
C LEU A 232 -12.57 11.87 6.90
N TRP A 233 -13.78 11.91 6.40
CA TRP A 233 -14.10 12.44 5.09
C TRP A 233 -14.87 13.73 5.22
N ARG A 234 -14.54 14.71 4.40
CA ARG A 234 -15.18 16.02 4.36
C ARG A 234 -15.56 16.36 2.94
N VAL A 235 -16.48 17.27 2.77
CA VAL A 235 -16.82 17.84 1.47
C VAL A 235 -16.28 19.26 1.42
N GLN A 236 -15.29 19.52 0.57
CA GLN A 236 -14.81 20.85 0.31
C GLN A 236 -15.79 21.55 -0.63
N VAL A 237 -16.27 22.72 -0.23
CA VAL A 237 -17.28 23.53 -0.98
C VAL A 237 -16.73 24.87 -1.46
N GLY A 238 -15.46 25.15 -1.20
CA GLY A 238 -14.79 26.35 -1.66
C GLY A 238 -13.32 26.39 -1.29
N ALA A 239 -12.57 27.22 -2.03
CA ALA A 239 -11.19 27.59 -1.73
C ALA A 239 -11.00 29.06 -2.12
N PHE A 240 -10.54 29.89 -1.19
CA PHE A 240 -10.47 31.33 -1.33
C PHE A 240 -9.07 31.84 -0.94
N GLN A 241 -8.57 32.80 -1.67
CA GLN A 241 -7.36 33.53 -1.25
C GLN A 241 -7.64 34.50 -0.09
N ASN A 242 -8.84 35.03 -0.01
CA ASN A 242 -9.27 35.94 1.07
C ASN A 242 -10.03 35.15 2.14
N GLN A 243 -9.59 35.30 3.41
CA GLN A 243 -10.17 34.62 4.57
C GLN A 243 -11.63 34.99 4.81
N ASP A 244 -12.02 36.28 4.64
CA ASP A 244 -13.37 36.73 4.93
C ASP A 244 -14.40 36.10 3.98
N ASN A 245 -13.99 35.81 2.73
CA ASN A 245 -14.86 35.12 1.79
C ASN A 245 -15.11 33.67 2.23
N ALA A 246 -14.07 33.00 2.74
CA ALA A 246 -14.18 31.65 3.27
C ALA A 246 -15.06 31.61 4.53
N LEU A 247 -14.88 32.58 5.44
CA LEU A 247 -15.66 32.68 6.67
C LEU A 247 -17.12 32.93 6.38
N ARG A 248 -17.45 33.84 5.44
CA ARG A 248 -18.86 34.10 5.02
C ARG A 248 -19.54 32.84 4.48
N LEU A 249 -18.86 32.10 3.63
CA LEU A 249 -19.40 30.82 3.14
C LEU A 249 -19.61 29.83 4.29
N ALA A 250 -18.64 29.73 5.18
CA ALA A 250 -18.71 28.79 6.31
C ALA A 250 -19.86 29.13 7.26
N GLU A 251 -20.13 30.43 7.53
CA GLU A 251 -21.26 30.90 8.33
C GLU A 251 -22.59 30.60 7.65
N ALA A 252 -22.70 30.87 6.35
CA ALA A 252 -23.91 30.54 5.58
C ALA A 252 -24.20 29.02 5.62
N MET A 253 -23.19 28.18 5.57
CA MET A 253 -23.34 26.72 5.69
C MET A 253 -23.77 26.29 7.09
N ARG A 254 -23.18 26.88 8.13
CA ARG A 254 -23.55 26.61 9.52
C ARG A 254 -25.01 27.04 9.80
N ALA A 255 -25.42 28.18 9.27
CA ALA A 255 -26.81 28.66 9.38
C ALA A 255 -27.83 27.69 8.74
N GLN A 256 -27.40 26.91 7.73
CA GLN A 256 -28.21 25.86 7.11
C GLN A 256 -28.06 24.49 7.82
N GLY A 257 -27.39 24.43 8.97
CA GLY A 257 -27.23 23.22 9.77
C GLY A 257 -26.07 22.31 9.32
N PHE A 258 -25.19 22.76 8.46
CA PHE A 258 -24.02 21.99 8.04
C PHE A 258 -22.81 22.33 8.91
N PRO A 259 -22.26 21.36 9.67
CA PRO A 259 -21.02 21.55 10.41
C PRO A 259 -19.87 21.89 9.44
N THR A 260 -19.28 23.09 9.57
CA THR A 260 -18.33 23.62 8.59
C THR A 260 -17.08 24.17 9.27
N SER A 261 -15.92 23.83 8.72
CA SER A 261 -14.60 24.35 9.10
C SER A 261 -13.97 25.16 7.96
N VAL A 262 -13.09 26.10 8.33
CA VAL A 262 -12.21 26.80 7.40
C VAL A 262 -10.77 26.47 7.76
N GLU A 263 -10.00 26.00 6.79
CA GLU A 263 -8.61 25.59 6.96
C GLU A 263 -7.74 26.30 5.92
N PHE A 264 -6.63 26.87 6.38
CA PHE A 264 -5.61 27.43 5.46
C PHE A 264 -4.66 26.30 5.04
N PHE A 265 -4.63 26.01 3.74
CA PHE A 265 -3.77 24.98 3.19
C PHE A 265 -3.50 25.28 1.71
N ASP A 266 -2.22 25.19 1.30
CA ASP A 266 -1.81 25.34 -0.09
C ASP A 266 -2.24 26.72 -0.64
N ASP A 267 -1.92 27.78 0.13
CA ASP A 267 -2.18 29.20 -0.15
C ASP A 267 -3.68 29.59 -0.27
N PHE A 268 -4.58 28.71 0.15
CA PHE A 268 -6.03 28.96 0.12
C PHE A 268 -6.71 28.66 1.46
N TYR A 269 -7.71 29.46 1.79
CA TYR A 269 -8.69 29.18 2.83
C TYR A 269 -9.76 28.24 2.27
N LYS A 270 -9.69 26.96 2.64
CA LYS A 270 -10.59 25.89 2.16
C LYS A 270 -11.76 25.73 3.12
N VAL A 271 -12.97 25.82 2.59
CA VAL A 271 -14.22 25.63 3.33
C VAL A 271 -14.64 24.16 3.20
N ARG A 272 -14.73 23.46 4.34
CA ARG A 272 -15.01 22.02 4.39
C ARG A 272 -16.17 21.70 5.30
N VAL A 273 -17.10 20.89 4.81
CA VAL A 273 -18.33 20.49 5.48
C VAL A 273 -18.23 19.06 5.98
N GLY A 274 -18.68 18.83 7.21
CA GLY A 274 -18.76 17.52 7.84
C GLY A 274 -17.41 17.00 8.40
N ASN A 275 -17.51 15.90 9.11
CA ASN A 275 -16.46 15.01 9.55
C ASN A 275 -17.06 13.60 9.52
N LEU A 276 -17.07 12.98 8.34
CA LEU A 276 -17.83 11.77 8.09
C LEU A 276 -16.92 10.55 8.20
N PRO A 277 -17.37 9.45 8.79
CA PRO A 277 -16.55 8.26 9.00
C PRO A 277 -16.24 7.51 7.71
N THR A 278 -17.11 7.61 6.70
CA THR A 278 -16.92 6.89 5.45
C THR A 278 -16.93 7.82 4.23
N ARG A 279 -16.20 7.42 3.20
CA ARG A 279 -16.20 8.13 1.91
C ARG A 279 -17.59 8.16 1.29
N ARG A 280 -18.38 7.09 1.43
CA ARG A 280 -19.74 7.00 0.89
C ARG A 280 -20.66 8.07 1.49
N GLU A 281 -20.62 8.26 2.81
CA GLU A 281 -21.41 9.32 3.46
C GLU A 281 -20.97 10.71 3.01
N ALA A 282 -19.67 10.92 2.75
CA ALA A 282 -19.18 12.17 2.20
C ALA A 282 -19.64 12.38 0.74
N GLU A 283 -19.69 11.33 -0.06
CA GLU A 283 -20.25 11.38 -1.42
C GLU A 283 -21.75 11.66 -1.40
N ASP A 284 -22.50 11.11 -0.43
CA ASP A 284 -23.93 11.40 -0.23
C ASP A 284 -24.14 12.87 0.18
N LEU A 285 -23.31 13.38 1.10
CA LEU A 285 -23.32 14.79 1.48
C LEU A 285 -22.94 15.70 0.29
N ALA A 286 -21.94 15.31 -0.50
CA ALA A 286 -21.51 16.06 -1.68
C ALA A 286 -22.65 16.20 -2.70
N ARG A 287 -23.42 15.13 -2.96
CA ARG A 287 -24.60 15.20 -3.84
C ARG A 287 -25.66 16.17 -3.30
N ARG A 288 -25.92 16.16 -2.00
CA ARG A 288 -26.85 17.10 -1.36
C ARG A 288 -26.37 18.55 -1.48
N LEU A 289 -25.09 18.81 -1.25
CA LEU A 289 -24.53 20.17 -1.36
C LEU A 289 -24.46 20.64 -2.82
N ALA A 290 -24.20 19.73 -3.77
CA ALA A 290 -24.23 20.03 -5.20
C ALA A 290 -25.65 20.41 -5.67
N SER A 291 -26.71 19.79 -5.12
CA SER A 291 -28.10 20.19 -5.43
C SER A 291 -28.46 21.57 -4.91
N LEU A 292 -27.68 22.15 -3.99
CA LEU A 292 -27.78 23.53 -3.54
C LEU A 292 -26.96 24.52 -4.37
N GLY A 293 -26.37 24.04 -5.49
CA GLY A 293 -25.55 24.86 -6.40
C GLY A 293 -24.11 25.05 -5.97
N LEU A 294 -23.62 24.30 -4.98
CA LEU A 294 -22.24 24.41 -4.49
C LEU A 294 -21.28 23.51 -5.26
N PRO A 295 -20.05 23.98 -5.57
CA PRO A 295 -18.99 23.10 -6.02
C PRO A 295 -18.61 22.14 -4.89
N THR A 296 -18.43 20.86 -5.19
CA THR A 296 -18.16 19.84 -4.17
C THR A 296 -17.00 18.93 -4.55
N TRP A 297 -16.07 18.71 -3.61
CA TRP A 297 -15.00 17.73 -3.69
C TRP A 297 -14.93 16.94 -2.39
N VAL A 298 -14.97 15.63 -2.47
CA VAL A 298 -14.77 14.76 -1.32
C VAL A 298 -13.27 14.68 -1.03
N VAL A 299 -12.90 15.06 0.20
CA VAL A 299 -11.51 15.11 0.66
C VAL A 299 -11.33 14.29 1.93
N SER A 300 -10.18 13.64 2.08
CA SER A 300 -9.78 12.98 3.32
C SER A 300 -9.16 14.00 4.29
N THR A 301 -9.29 13.76 5.59
CA THR A 301 -8.59 14.57 6.61
C THR A 301 -7.09 14.22 6.69
N VAL A 302 -6.67 13.09 6.12
CA VAL A 302 -5.25 12.76 5.99
C VAL A 302 -4.67 13.59 4.87
N ARG A 303 -3.68 14.41 5.19
CA ARG A 303 -2.94 15.22 4.22
C ARG A 303 -1.88 14.36 3.55
N ASP A 304 -1.73 14.48 2.24
CA ASP A 304 -0.69 13.80 1.47
C ASP A 304 0.75 14.17 1.91
N SER A 305 0.91 15.29 2.61
CA SER A 305 2.20 15.80 3.10
C SER A 305 2.54 15.41 4.54
N GLU A 306 1.61 14.83 5.28
CA GLU A 306 1.93 14.31 6.62
C GLU A 306 2.58 12.94 6.44
N ALA A 307 3.68 12.70 7.15
CA ALA A 307 4.36 11.41 7.19
C ALA A 307 3.32 10.31 7.28
N LEU A 308 3.25 9.46 6.26
CA LEU A 308 2.19 8.49 6.07
C LEU A 308 1.88 7.80 7.39
N PRO A 309 0.68 7.98 7.95
CA PRO A 309 0.33 7.29 9.17
C PRO A 309 0.21 5.81 8.81
N GLY A 310 1.20 5.01 9.20
CA GLY A 310 1.14 3.55 8.99
C GLY A 310 -0.27 2.98 9.18
N PRO A 311 -0.48 1.70 8.92
CA PRO A 311 0.54 0.67 8.81
C PRO A 311 1.12 0.54 7.39
N PHE A 312 2.40 0.26 7.31
CA PHE A 312 3.07 -0.12 6.06
C PHE A 312 3.08 -1.63 5.94
N TRP A 313 2.78 -2.11 4.74
CA TRP A 313 2.81 -3.54 4.44
C TRP A 313 3.90 -3.84 3.42
N PHE A 314 4.68 -4.87 3.69
CA PHE A 314 5.70 -5.39 2.81
C PHE A 314 5.47 -6.89 2.60
N GLY A 315 5.53 -7.33 1.34
CA GLY A 315 5.53 -8.73 0.98
C GLY A 315 6.68 -9.02 0.03
N GLY A 316 7.43 -10.08 0.30
CA GLY A 316 8.59 -10.45 -0.49
C GLY A 316 8.86 -11.94 -0.49
N VAL A 317 9.63 -12.38 -1.47
CA VAL A 317 10.18 -13.74 -1.54
C VAL A 317 11.67 -13.64 -1.26
N VAL A 318 12.14 -14.36 -0.24
CA VAL A 318 13.57 -14.48 0.07
C VAL A 318 14.08 -15.76 -0.55
N ILE A 319 15.12 -15.64 -1.37
CA ILE A 319 15.79 -16.75 -2.04
C ILE A 319 17.21 -16.81 -1.50
N THR A 320 17.55 -17.89 -0.81
CA THR A 320 18.91 -18.10 -0.30
C THR A 320 19.85 -18.47 -1.46
N PRO A 321 21.09 -17.98 -1.48
CA PRO A 321 22.08 -18.40 -2.48
C PRO A 321 22.22 -19.93 -2.53
N GLY A 322 22.16 -20.49 -3.74
CA GLY A 322 22.21 -21.94 -3.95
C GLY A 322 20.87 -22.66 -3.88
N ALA A 323 19.75 -21.97 -3.63
CA ALA A 323 18.43 -22.57 -3.76
C ALA A 323 18.18 -23.03 -5.20
N ASN A 324 17.55 -24.21 -5.33
CA ASN A 324 17.24 -24.78 -6.65
C ASN A 324 16.00 -24.12 -7.27
N VAL A 325 16.16 -22.87 -7.68
CA VAL A 325 15.12 -22.06 -8.34
C VAL A 325 15.74 -21.15 -9.40
N SER A 326 14.95 -20.80 -10.41
CA SER A 326 15.29 -19.77 -11.39
C SER A 326 14.35 -18.56 -11.24
N LEU A 327 14.89 -17.37 -11.41
CA LEU A 327 14.14 -16.12 -11.44
C LEU A 327 13.94 -15.69 -12.90
N VAL A 328 12.69 -15.68 -13.37
CA VAL A 328 12.36 -15.43 -14.77
C VAL A 328 11.25 -14.38 -14.86
N PRO A 329 11.42 -13.29 -15.62
CA PRO A 329 10.33 -12.37 -15.94
C PRO A 329 9.27 -13.05 -16.82
N ALA A 330 8.02 -12.64 -16.67
CA ALA A 330 6.91 -13.15 -17.46
C ALA A 330 5.94 -12.05 -17.86
N LEU A 331 5.41 -12.11 -19.09
CA LEU A 331 4.43 -11.19 -19.63
C LEU A 331 3.01 -11.69 -19.40
N ALA A 332 2.06 -10.74 -19.29
CA ALA A 332 0.63 -11.01 -19.37
C ALA A 332 0.29 -11.69 -20.70
N ASN A 333 -0.37 -12.83 -20.66
CA ASN A 333 -0.71 -13.61 -21.87
C ASN A 333 0.45 -13.89 -22.84
N GLY A 334 1.70 -13.76 -22.38
CA GLY A 334 2.92 -13.91 -23.19
C GLY A 334 3.21 -12.76 -24.14
N ARG A 335 2.51 -11.61 -24.02
CA ARG A 335 2.62 -10.44 -24.91
C ARG A 335 2.71 -9.15 -24.12
N VAL A 336 3.23 -8.09 -24.77
CA VAL A 336 3.34 -6.75 -24.20
C VAL A 336 1.95 -6.13 -24.02
N VAL A 337 1.15 -6.13 -25.08
CA VAL A 337 -0.19 -5.53 -25.02
C VAL A 337 -1.16 -6.45 -24.29
N GLY A 338 -1.67 -5.96 -23.16
CA GLY A 338 -2.61 -6.66 -22.32
C GLY A 338 -2.19 -6.73 -20.86
N ARG A 339 -3.14 -7.09 -20.00
CA ARG A 339 -2.94 -7.19 -18.55
C ARG A 339 -3.50 -8.49 -18.02
N GLU A 340 -2.83 -9.06 -17.05
CA GLU A 340 -3.22 -10.28 -16.38
C GLU A 340 -2.87 -10.18 -14.88
N ARG A 341 -3.61 -10.83 -14.01
CA ARG A 341 -3.27 -10.88 -12.58
C ARG A 341 -1.95 -11.65 -12.37
N THR A 342 -1.07 -11.14 -11.52
CA THR A 342 0.21 -11.81 -11.17
C THR A 342 0.00 -13.27 -10.79
N SER A 343 -1.04 -13.60 -10.04
CA SER A 343 -1.37 -14.98 -9.68
C SER A 343 -1.78 -15.86 -10.87
N ALA A 344 -2.36 -15.31 -11.93
CA ALA A 344 -2.68 -16.04 -13.14
C ALA A 344 -1.43 -16.27 -14.00
N ILE A 345 -0.58 -15.24 -14.12
CA ILE A 345 0.74 -15.36 -14.76
C ILE A 345 1.56 -16.45 -14.08
N ALA A 346 1.63 -16.44 -12.73
CA ALA A 346 2.34 -17.44 -11.94
C ALA A 346 1.85 -18.86 -12.24
N ARG A 347 0.53 -19.09 -12.18
CA ARG A 347 -0.06 -20.43 -12.45
C ARG A 347 0.24 -20.90 -13.87
N ARG A 348 0.12 -20.03 -14.88
CA ARG A 348 0.38 -20.37 -16.28
C ARG A 348 1.83 -20.75 -16.54
N ASN A 349 2.77 -20.19 -15.76
CA ASN A 349 4.19 -20.48 -15.87
C ASN A 349 4.68 -21.53 -14.86
N GLY A 350 3.81 -22.18 -14.09
CA GLY A 350 4.18 -23.16 -13.09
C GLY A 350 5.08 -22.58 -11.97
N ALA A 351 4.98 -21.28 -11.71
CA ALA A 351 5.83 -20.63 -10.72
C ALA A 351 5.39 -20.96 -9.29
N ILE A 352 6.35 -21.23 -8.41
CA ILE A 352 6.13 -21.48 -6.98
C ILE A 352 5.83 -20.20 -6.20
N ALA A 353 6.32 -19.07 -6.69
CA ALA A 353 6.05 -17.73 -6.17
C ALA A 353 6.17 -16.71 -7.30
N ALA A 354 5.51 -15.57 -7.17
CA ALA A 354 5.64 -14.45 -8.09
C ALA A 354 5.39 -13.12 -7.38
N VAL A 355 6.07 -12.09 -7.85
CA VAL A 355 5.83 -10.68 -7.50
C VAL A 355 5.59 -9.88 -8.78
N ASN A 356 4.96 -8.71 -8.68
CA ASN A 356 4.88 -7.81 -9.82
C ASN A 356 6.28 -7.35 -10.25
N GLY A 357 6.45 -7.11 -11.56
CA GLY A 357 7.68 -6.58 -12.13
C GLY A 357 7.75 -5.06 -12.06
N GLY A 358 8.44 -4.44 -13.03
CA GLY A 358 8.57 -2.99 -13.15
C GLY A 358 7.27 -2.27 -13.52
N PHE A 359 7.37 -0.96 -13.70
CA PHE A 359 6.25 -0.13 -14.15
C PHE A 359 5.81 -0.47 -15.57
N PHE A 360 4.54 -0.24 -15.88
CA PHE A 360 3.97 -0.46 -17.20
C PHE A 360 2.86 0.56 -17.49
N HIS A 361 2.61 0.81 -18.76
CA HIS A 361 1.53 1.66 -19.23
C HIS A 361 0.16 0.97 -19.12
N PRO A 362 -0.97 1.70 -19.19
CA PRO A 362 -2.31 1.12 -19.07
C PRO A 362 -2.64 -0.01 -20.05
N ASP A 363 -1.98 -0.06 -21.19
CA ASP A 363 -2.10 -1.11 -22.21
C ASP A 363 -1.27 -2.36 -21.92
N GLY A 364 -0.35 -2.29 -20.95
CA GLY A 364 0.53 -3.38 -20.56
C GLY A 364 1.99 -3.21 -20.98
N ASP A 365 2.30 -2.20 -21.81
CA ASP A 365 3.64 -1.90 -22.30
C ASP A 365 4.60 -1.59 -21.12
N PRO A 366 5.71 -2.33 -20.97
CA PRO A 366 6.69 -2.07 -19.92
C PRO A 366 7.29 -0.67 -20.00
N ALA A 367 7.23 0.10 -18.92
CA ALA A 367 7.88 1.41 -18.82
C ALA A 367 9.36 1.23 -18.42
N GLY A 368 10.15 0.59 -19.28
CA GLY A 368 11.57 0.31 -19.08
C GLY A 368 11.99 -1.05 -19.64
N CYS A 369 13.24 -1.44 -19.37
CA CYS A 369 13.81 -2.65 -19.95
C CYS A 369 13.06 -3.92 -19.54
N LEU A 370 12.86 -4.79 -20.54
CA LEU A 370 12.44 -6.17 -20.33
C LEU A 370 13.15 -7.08 -21.35
N MET A 371 13.81 -8.11 -20.81
CA MET A 371 14.42 -9.19 -21.62
C MET A 371 14.04 -10.53 -21.01
N ILE A 372 13.67 -11.48 -21.82
CA ILE A 372 13.27 -12.82 -21.40
C ILE A 372 14.02 -13.86 -22.24
N GLY A 373 14.86 -14.67 -21.60
CA GLY A 373 15.62 -15.73 -22.27
C GLY A 373 16.58 -15.23 -23.36
N GLY A 374 17.09 -13.99 -23.24
CA GLY A 374 17.95 -13.34 -24.23
C GLY A 374 17.17 -12.59 -25.32
N GLU A 375 15.82 -12.72 -25.35
CA GLU A 375 14.97 -11.96 -26.27
C GLU A 375 14.64 -10.59 -25.66
N LEU A 376 15.01 -9.52 -26.36
CA LEU A 376 14.65 -8.16 -25.98
C LEU A 376 13.18 -7.91 -26.27
N ILE A 377 12.42 -7.50 -25.23
CA ILE A 377 10.99 -7.24 -25.29
C ILE A 377 10.70 -5.74 -25.28
N SER A 378 11.43 -5.00 -24.43
CA SER A 378 11.28 -3.55 -24.30
C SER A 378 12.64 -2.92 -23.98
N GLU A 379 12.93 -1.76 -24.57
CA GLU A 379 14.18 -1.05 -24.40
C GLU A 379 14.32 -0.42 -23.01
N PRO A 380 15.55 -0.20 -22.51
CA PRO A 380 15.82 0.56 -21.29
C PRO A 380 15.43 2.04 -21.43
N ILE A 381 14.98 2.62 -20.32
CA ILE A 381 14.90 4.06 -20.13
C ILE A 381 16.21 4.51 -19.46
N PRO A 382 17.01 5.42 -20.06
CA PRO A 382 18.38 5.71 -19.58
C PRO A 382 18.50 6.16 -18.14
N GLU A 383 17.48 6.85 -17.61
CA GLU A 383 17.46 7.37 -16.23
C GLU A 383 17.07 6.31 -15.20
N ARG A 384 16.59 5.13 -15.64
CA ARG A 384 16.09 4.07 -14.78
C ARG A 384 17.09 2.95 -14.64
N THR A 385 17.13 2.36 -13.43
CA THR A 385 17.95 1.19 -13.16
C THR A 385 17.29 -0.07 -13.70
N CYS A 386 18.06 -0.88 -14.43
CA CYS A 386 17.69 -2.22 -14.82
C CYS A 386 18.32 -3.24 -13.86
N MET A 387 17.57 -4.26 -13.52
CA MET A 387 18.09 -5.49 -12.92
C MET A 387 18.36 -6.49 -14.05
N GLY A 388 19.59 -6.94 -14.20
CA GLY A 388 19.99 -8.00 -15.11
C GLY A 388 20.22 -9.31 -14.37
N ILE A 389 19.80 -10.42 -14.97
CA ILE A 389 20.04 -11.78 -14.49
C ILE A 389 20.89 -12.50 -15.55
N THR A 390 22.08 -12.92 -15.16
CA THR A 390 22.99 -13.66 -16.01
C THR A 390 22.57 -15.13 -16.12
N ARG A 391 23.13 -15.85 -17.10
CA ARG A 391 22.79 -17.26 -17.34
C ARG A 391 23.12 -18.17 -16.15
N ASP A 392 24.14 -17.82 -15.37
CA ASP A 392 24.57 -18.52 -14.14
C ASP A 392 23.79 -18.05 -12.88
N GLY A 393 22.78 -17.18 -13.04
CA GLY A 393 21.94 -16.68 -11.96
C GLY A 393 22.49 -15.47 -11.22
N GLY A 394 23.60 -14.88 -11.68
CA GLY A 394 24.14 -13.64 -11.13
C GLY A 394 23.18 -12.46 -11.32
N ILE A 395 23.10 -11.57 -10.32
CA ILE A 395 22.23 -10.38 -10.36
C ILE A 395 23.09 -9.13 -10.52
N LEU A 396 22.74 -8.31 -11.50
CA LEU A 396 23.40 -7.03 -11.80
C LEU A 396 22.39 -5.89 -11.73
N PHE A 397 22.86 -4.70 -11.34
CA PHE A 397 22.07 -3.48 -11.35
C PHE A 397 22.84 -2.36 -12.02
N ASP A 398 22.29 -1.77 -13.09
CA ASP A 398 22.89 -0.62 -13.77
C ASP A 398 21.86 0.20 -14.51
N ARG A 399 22.24 1.40 -14.94
CA ARG A 399 21.56 2.15 -15.98
C ARG A 399 22.12 1.73 -17.32
N LEU A 400 21.22 1.49 -18.28
CA LEU A 400 21.60 1.00 -19.59
C LEU A 400 21.17 2.00 -20.66
N ARG A 401 22.05 2.23 -21.64
CA ARG A 401 21.70 2.85 -22.91
C ARG A 401 21.49 1.74 -23.94
N PHE A 402 20.41 1.85 -24.68
CA PHE A 402 20.07 0.98 -25.79
C PHE A 402 20.58 1.56 -27.10
N GLU A 403 21.23 0.74 -27.92
CA GLU A 403 21.56 1.02 -29.31
C GLU A 403 21.04 -0.12 -30.16
N GLY A 404 20.03 0.17 -30.98
CA GLY A 404 19.44 -0.76 -31.93
C GLY A 404 19.58 -0.23 -33.36
N SER A 405 19.80 -1.11 -34.31
CA SER A 405 19.78 -0.73 -35.73
C SER A 405 19.27 -1.84 -36.62
N VAL A 406 18.71 -1.44 -37.72
CA VAL A 406 18.34 -2.30 -38.86
C VAL A 406 19.23 -1.92 -40.03
N SER A 407 19.85 -2.89 -40.70
CA SER A 407 20.65 -2.66 -41.92
C SER A 407 20.23 -3.54 -43.06
N SER A 408 20.35 -3.00 -44.30
CA SER A 408 20.14 -3.70 -45.56
C SER A 408 21.22 -3.24 -46.54
N GLY A 409 22.10 -4.14 -46.99
CA GLY A 409 23.31 -3.75 -47.68
C GLY A 409 24.16 -2.80 -46.83
N GLU A 410 24.59 -1.67 -47.42
CA GLU A 410 25.36 -0.63 -46.73
C GLU A 410 24.49 0.36 -45.94
N ALA A 411 23.16 0.36 -46.17
CA ALA A 411 22.25 1.28 -45.52
C ALA A 411 21.89 0.81 -44.10
N SER A 412 21.93 1.73 -43.16
CA SER A 412 21.59 1.46 -41.74
C SER A 412 20.59 2.48 -41.21
N LEU A 413 19.63 2.00 -40.40
CA LEU A 413 18.63 2.79 -39.75
C LEU A 413 18.71 2.55 -38.22
N PRO A 414 18.96 3.56 -37.41
CA PRO A 414 18.84 3.41 -35.96
C PRO A 414 17.37 3.23 -35.56
N LEU A 415 17.14 2.28 -34.62
CA LEU A 415 15.86 2.04 -33.99
C LEU A 415 15.66 2.98 -32.80
N ASP A 416 14.46 3.53 -32.70
CA ASP A 416 14.05 4.39 -31.59
C ASP A 416 13.41 3.57 -30.46
N GLY A 417 12.99 2.32 -30.73
CA GLY A 417 12.40 1.44 -29.74
C GLY A 417 11.96 0.09 -30.29
N ILE A 418 11.42 -0.73 -29.39
CA ILE A 418 10.93 -2.07 -29.69
C ILE A 418 9.62 -2.34 -28.94
N ASN A 419 8.62 -2.92 -29.62
CA ASN A 419 7.35 -3.39 -29.07
C ASN A 419 6.59 -2.35 -28.23
N ARG A 420 6.56 -1.10 -28.68
CA ARG A 420 5.77 -0.02 -28.10
C ARG A 420 5.08 0.82 -29.18
N ALA A 421 4.17 1.69 -28.77
CA ALA A 421 3.54 2.60 -29.72
C ALA A 421 4.58 3.47 -30.46
N ARG A 422 4.48 3.53 -31.79
CA ARG A 422 5.30 4.39 -32.63
C ARG A 422 4.85 5.84 -32.47
N ARG A 423 5.79 6.76 -32.23
CA ARG A 423 5.58 8.21 -32.28
C ARG A 423 5.98 8.76 -33.63
N ASP A 424 5.62 10.02 -33.90
CA ASP A 424 6.02 10.69 -35.11
C ASP A 424 7.55 10.77 -35.25
N GLY A 425 8.05 10.42 -36.42
CA GLY A 425 9.49 10.44 -36.75
C GLY A 425 10.29 9.25 -36.25
N GLU A 426 9.66 8.29 -35.56
CA GLU A 426 10.32 7.10 -35.00
C GLU A 426 10.33 5.89 -35.96
N ALA A 427 11.33 5.03 -35.74
CA ALA A 427 11.41 3.67 -36.25
C ALA A 427 11.30 2.66 -35.11
N ILE A 428 10.23 1.85 -35.08
CA ILE A 428 9.95 0.86 -34.05
C ILE A 428 9.97 -0.54 -34.67
N LEU A 429 10.63 -1.48 -33.97
CA LEU A 429 10.60 -2.89 -34.32
C LEU A 429 9.50 -3.59 -33.53
N TYR A 430 8.62 -4.31 -34.22
CA TYR A 430 7.53 -5.08 -33.64
C TYR A 430 7.78 -6.57 -33.79
N THR A 431 7.87 -7.29 -32.69
CA THR A 431 8.01 -8.74 -32.64
C THR A 431 6.71 -9.42 -32.26
N PRO A 432 6.57 -10.76 -32.38
CA PRO A 432 5.39 -11.49 -31.92
C PRO A 432 5.08 -11.32 -30.43
N ARG A 433 6.03 -10.80 -29.65
CA ARG A 433 5.82 -10.45 -28.25
C ARG A 433 4.97 -9.20 -28.04
N TYR A 434 4.85 -8.35 -29.04
CA TYR A 434 4.02 -7.14 -28.93
C TYR A 434 2.54 -7.48 -28.92
N HIS A 435 2.02 -7.86 -30.08
CA HIS A 435 0.62 -8.18 -30.34
C HIS A 435 0.53 -9.02 -31.63
N THR A 436 -0.67 -9.29 -32.13
CA THR A 436 -0.86 -9.94 -33.44
C THR A 436 -0.61 -9.01 -34.61
N SER A 437 -0.63 -7.71 -34.38
CA SER A 437 -0.36 -6.65 -35.36
C SER A 437 0.38 -5.48 -34.71
N THR A 438 0.91 -4.57 -35.49
CA THR A 438 1.68 -3.40 -35.03
C THR A 438 0.84 -2.35 -34.30
N LEU A 439 -0.47 -2.36 -34.47
CA LEU A 439 -1.41 -1.38 -33.91
C LEU A 439 -1.06 0.08 -34.27
N THR A 440 -0.28 0.31 -35.32
CA THR A 440 0.15 1.64 -35.78
C THR A 440 -0.94 2.33 -36.58
N ASP A 441 -0.87 3.64 -36.62
CA ASP A 441 -1.63 4.48 -37.54
C ASP A 441 -1.09 4.38 -39.00
N PRO A 442 -1.83 4.87 -40.01
CA PRO A 442 -1.40 4.83 -41.41
C PRO A 442 -0.29 5.84 -41.77
N ASN A 443 0.18 6.69 -40.83
CA ASN A 443 1.17 7.75 -41.15
C ASN A 443 2.61 7.22 -41.19
N GLY A 444 2.85 6.08 -41.87
CA GLY A 444 4.18 5.48 -41.94
C GLY A 444 4.29 4.43 -43.01
N ALA A 445 5.47 3.83 -43.10
CA ALA A 445 5.71 2.64 -43.90
C ALA A 445 6.08 1.47 -42.97
N GLU A 446 5.69 0.27 -43.33
CA GLU A 446 5.96 -0.96 -42.58
C GLU A 446 6.59 -2.02 -43.51
N ALA A 447 7.70 -2.59 -43.07
CA ALA A 447 8.34 -3.71 -43.72
C ALA A 447 8.10 -4.97 -42.92
N VAL A 448 7.44 -5.95 -43.50
CA VAL A 448 7.21 -7.28 -42.93
C VAL A 448 8.40 -8.16 -43.26
N ILE A 449 9.07 -8.73 -42.23
CA ILE A 449 10.35 -9.44 -42.37
C ILE A 449 10.22 -10.82 -41.75
N VAL A 450 10.57 -11.85 -42.49
CA VAL A 450 10.58 -13.24 -42.05
C VAL A 450 11.93 -13.88 -42.40
N GLY A 451 12.57 -14.53 -41.44
CA GLY A 451 13.88 -15.14 -41.64
C GLY A 451 14.96 -14.15 -42.08
N GLY A 452 14.84 -12.87 -41.66
CA GLY A 452 15.77 -11.81 -42.06
C GLY A 452 15.58 -11.32 -43.50
N VAL A 453 14.48 -11.70 -44.18
CA VAL A 453 14.20 -11.28 -45.57
C VAL A 453 12.87 -10.50 -45.60
N VAL A 454 12.88 -9.36 -46.23
CA VAL A 454 11.67 -8.54 -46.45
C VAL A 454 10.69 -9.31 -47.34
N GLN A 455 9.49 -9.52 -46.86
CA GLN A 455 8.39 -10.16 -47.59
C GLN A 455 7.53 -9.12 -48.28
N GLU A 456 7.24 -8.02 -47.62
CA GLU A 456 6.34 -6.99 -48.09
C GLU A 456 6.74 -5.63 -47.49
N VAL A 457 6.52 -4.55 -48.23
CA VAL A 457 6.62 -3.17 -47.75
C VAL A 457 5.28 -2.49 -48.03
N LEU A 458 4.65 -2.01 -46.93
CA LEU A 458 3.33 -1.39 -46.95
C LEU A 458 3.48 0.09 -46.61
N ASP A 459 3.03 0.94 -47.51
CA ASP A 459 3.07 2.40 -47.34
C ASP A 459 1.67 2.96 -47.08
N GLY A 460 1.55 3.80 -46.05
CA GLY A 460 0.31 4.51 -45.71
C GLY A 460 -0.84 3.62 -45.24
N ARG A 461 -0.59 2.41 -44.75
CA ARG A 461 -1.61 1.48 -44.26
C ARG A 461 -1.63 1.33 -42.75
N GLY A 462 -0.45 1.15 -42.14
CA GLY A 462 -0.30 0.82 -40.71
C GLY A 462 -0.93 -0.52 -40.32
N ASN A 463 -0.87 -0.86 -39.05
CA ASN A 463 -1.50 -2.02 -38.43
C ASN A 463 -1.22 -3.36 -39.14
N SER A 464 0.00 -3.56 -39.63
CA SER A 464 0.41 -4.81 -40.28
C SER A 464 0.38 -5.98 -39.34
N ALA A 465 0.00 -7.16 -39.82
CA ALA A 465 0.10 -8.40 -39.07
C ALA A 465 1.58 -8.74 -38.80
N ILE A 466 1.89 -9.11 -37.55
CA ILE A 466 3.24 -9.50 -37.16
C ILE A 466 3.36 -11.03 -37.38
N PRO A 467 4.29 -11.48 -38.26
CA PRO A 467 4.45 -12.89 -38.56
C PRO A 467 5.00 -13.64 -37.34
N PRO A 468 4.48 -14.85 -37.00
CA PRO A 468 4.93 -15.60 -35.83
C PRO A 468 6.44 -15.92 -35.78
N ALA A 469 7.09 -16.07 -36.95
CA ALA A 469 8.52 -16.34 -37.07
C ALA A 469 9.28 -15.15 -37.68
N GLY A 470 8.80 -13.92 -37.44
CA GLY A 470 9.38 -12.72 -38.02
C GLY A 470 9.13 -11.47 -37.18
N TYR A 471 9.21 -10.34 -37.82
CA TYR A 471 8.98 -9.03 -37.19
C TYR A 471 8.54 -8.00 -38.24
N VAL A 472 8.06 -6.86 -37.74
CA VAL A 472 7.70 -5.73 -38.60
C VAL A 472 8.51 -4.51 -38.17
N LEU A 473 9.21 -3.89 -39.12
CA LEU A 473 9.81 -2.57 -38.95
C LEU A 473 8.81 -1.49 -39.39
N SER A 474 8.43 -0.63 -38.47
CA SER A 474 7.50 0.47 -38.78
C SER A 474 8.20 1.81 -38.57
N GLY A 475 8.11 2.72 -39.58
CA GLY A 475 8.75 4.02 -39.51
C GLY A 475 7.85 5.14 -40.01
N SER A 476 7.96 6.33 -39.40
CA SER A 476 7.28 7.55 -39.88
C SER A 476 8.26 8.69 -40.15
N GLY A 477 7.81 9.73 -40.83
CA GLY A 477 8.65 10.88 -41.23
C GLY A 477 9.89 10.48 -42.05
N PRO A 478 11.11 10.88 -41.64
CA PRO A 478 12.34 10.49 -42.34
C PRO A 478 12.58 8.98 -42.34
N LYS A 479 12.15 8.26 -41.31
CA LYS A 479 12.28 6.80 -41.17
C LYS A 479 11.38 6.06 -42.18
N ARG A 480 10.17 6.58 -42.44
CA ARG A 480 9.31 6.09 -43.53
C ARG A 480 10.04 6.14 -44.87
N ARG A 481 10.66 7.31 -45.19
CA ARG A 481 11.42 7.47 -46.43
C ARG A 481 12.54 6.44 -46.54
N TRP A 482 13.31 6.27 -45.48
CA TRP A 482 14.40 5.29 -45.43
C TRP A 482 13.89 3.87 -45.75
N ILE A 483 12.77 3.44 -45.14
CA ILE A 483 12.16 2.11 -45.38
C ILE A 483 11.81 1.95 -46.85
N LEU A 484 11.17 2.93 -47.47
CA LEU A 484 10.73 2.88 -48.86
C LEU A 484 11.89 2.89 -49.86
N GLU A 485 12.99 3.55 -49.53
CA GLU A 485 14.17 3.66 -50.40
C GLU A 485 15.08 2.42 -50.32
N ASN A 486 15.20 1.81 -49.11
CA ASN A 486 16.20 0.79 -48.85
C ASN A 486 15.65 -0.63 -48.65
N LEU A 487 14.35 -0.78 -48.42
CA LEU A 487 13.71 -2.08 -48.24
C LEU A 487 12.73 -2.36 -49.39
N ARG A 488 12.86 -3.54 -49.97
CA ARG A 488 11.96 -4.10 -50.98
C ARG A 488 11.84 -5.60 -50.81
N PRO A 489 10.77 -6.24 -51.25
CA PRO A 489 10.63 -7.68 -51.18
C PRO A 489 11.88 -8.42 -51.69
N GLY A 490 12.38 -9.37 -50.92
CA GLY A 490 13.61 -10.09 -51.16
C GLY A 490 14.88 -9.45 -50.57
N ALA A 491 14.83 -8.21 -50.07
CA ALA A 491 16.00 -7.60 -49.41
C ALA A 491 16.35 -8.31 -48.09
N VAL A 492 17.64 -8.54 -47.87
CA VAL A 492 18.15 -9.11 -46.59
C VAL A 492 18.30 -8.00 -45.59
N VAL A 493 17.83 -8.27 -44.37
CA VAL A 493 17.84 -7.34 -43.25
C VAL A 493 18.58 -7.96 -42.08
N ASN A 494 19.50 -7.21 -41.49
CA ASN A 494 20.19 -7.57 -40.26
C ASN A 494 19.76 -6.65 -39.12
N LEU A 495 19.55 -7.25 -37.93
CA LEU A 495 19.26 -6.55 -36.68
C LEU A 495 20.50 -6.55 -35.79
N SER A 496 20.79 -5.43 -35.18
CA SER A 496 21.84 -5.30 -34.18
C SER A 496 21.31 -4.61 -32.93
N PHE A 497 21.58 -5.18 -31.77
CA PHE A 497 21.23 -4.59 -30.47
C PHE A 497 22.45 -4.57 -29.56
N ARG A 498 22.67 -3.45 -28.88
CA ARG A 498 23.71 -3.30 -27.87
C ARG A 498 23.16 -2.60 -26.64
N PHE A 499 23.58 -3.10 -25.47
CA PHE A 499 23.33 -2.47 -24.18
C PHE A 499 24.63 -1.94 -23.64
N LEU A 500 24.67 -0.65 -23.34
CA LEU A 500 25.84 0.03 -22.80
C LEU A 500 25.58 0.34 -21.33
N PRO A 501 26.14 -0.45 -20.39
CA PRO A 501 26.01 -0.20 -18.97
C PRO A 501 26.82 1.06 -18.60
N THR A 502 26.27 1.92 -17.77
CA THR A 502 26.92 3.13 -17.29
C THR A 502 28.20 2.81 -16.51
N SER A 503 28.23 1.71 -15.79
CA SER A 503 29.42 1.22 -15.08
C SER A 503 30.52 0.67 -16.00
N GLY A 504 30.20 0.32 -17.24
CA GLY A 504 31.09 -0.43 -18.14
C GLY A 504 31.28 -1.89 -17.74
N ASP A 505 30.48 -2.45 -16.85
CA ASP A 505 30.63 -3.83 -16.36
C ASP A 505 30.40 -4.86 -17.50
N PRO A 506 31.45 -5.65 -17.88
CA PRO A 506 31.36 -6.59 -18.99
C PRO A 506 30.41 -7.76 -18.74
N ARG A 507 30.05 -8.05 -17.50
CA ARG A 507 29.11 -9.14 -17.16
C ARG A 507 27.73 -8.93 -17.77
N TRP A 508 27.37 -7.72 -18.17
CA TRP A 508 26.13 -7.43 -18.88
C TRP A 508 25.99 -8.15 -20.23
N THR A 509 27.08 -8.57 -20.83
CA THR A 509 27.05 -9.40 -22.05
C THR A 509 26.48 -10.81 -21.83
N GLY A 510 26.52 -11.30 -20.59
CA GLY A 510 25.98 -12.60 -20.17
C GLY A 510 24.55 -12.55 -19.65
N VAL A 511 23.93 -11.39 -19.64
CA VAL A 511 22.55 -11.22 -19.16
C VAL A 511 21.56 -11.86 -20.11
N VAL A 512 20.67 -12.70 -19.56
CA VAL A 512 19.60 -13.37 -20.31
C VAL A 512 18.19 -12.91 -19.91
N HIS A 513 18.06 -12.26 -18.75
CA HIS A 513 16.81 -11.64 -18.32
C HIS A 513 17.08 -10.25 -17.81
N MET A 514 16.18 -9.31 -18.08
CA MET A 514 16.21 -7.95 -17.54
C MET A 514 14.83 -7.51 -17.11
N VAL A 515 14.78 -6.72 -16.06
CA VAL A 515 13.57 -6.03 -15.60
C VAL A 515 13.91 -4.59 -15.25
N GLY A 516 13.15 -3.65 -15.80
CA GLY A 516 13.28 -2.23 -15.47
C GLY A 516 12.69 -1.92 -14.09
N GLY A 517 13.37 -1.06 -13.34
CA GLY A 517 12.89 -0.52 -12.07
C GLY A 517 12.68 0.98 -12.12
N GLY A 518 12.46 1.56 -10.94
CA GLY A 518 12.52 3.00 -10.71
C GLY A 518 13.94 3.49 -10.45
N PRO A 519 14.05 4.69 -9.85
CA PRO A 519 15.34 5.17 -9.36
C PRO A 519 15.95 4.22 -8.34
N ARG A 520 17.28 4.15 -8.32
CA ARG A 520 18.00 3.29 -7.38
C ARG A 520 17.88 3.82 -5.96
N LEU A 521 17.37 3.00 -5.05
CA LEU A 521 17.20 3.36 -3.64
C LEU A 521 18.43 3.04 -2.80
N LEU A 522 19.07 1.91 -3.09
CA LEU A 522 20.24 1.43 -2.35
C LEU A 522 21.38 1.05 -3.30
N ALA A 523 22.60 1.37 -2.89
CA ALA A 523 23.83 0.92 -3.52
C ALA A 523 24.88 0.66 -2.44
N GLY A 524 25.52 -0.54 -2.46
CA GLY A 524 26.51 -0.91 -1.47
C GLY A 524 26.00 -0.83 -0.01
N GLY A 525 24.72 -1.10 0.23
CA GLY A 525 24.10 -0.98 1.55
C GLY A 525 23.77 0.45 2.00
N GLN A 526 24.08 1.46 1.18
CA GLN A 526 23.80 2.86 1.48
C GLN A 526 22.56 3.34 0.71
N TYR A 527 21.76 4.20 1.36
CA TYR A 527 20.64 4.86 0.70
C TYR A 527 21.18 5.89 -0.30
N VAL A 528 20.79 5.74 -1.57
CA VAL A 528 21.18 6.63 -2.68
C VAL A 528 19.99 7.31 -3.34
N GLY A 529 18.78 7.07 -2.81
CA GLY A 529 17.56 7.74 -3.22
C GLY A 529 17.56 9.16 -2.63
N GLY A 530 17.74 10.14 -3.46
CA GLY A 530 17.77 11.56 -3.09
C GLY A 530 17.32 12.42 -4.25
N GLU A 531 18.03 13.48 -4.52
CA GLU A 531 17.76 14.44 -5.58
C GLU A 531 17.52 13.76 -6.94
N GLY A 532 16.36 13.98 -7.54
CA GLY A 532 15.95 13.39 -8.83
C GLY A 532 14.69 12.53 -8.81
N PHE A 533 14.06 12.34 -7.64
CA PHE A 533 12.77 11.65 -7.51
C PHE A 533 11.56 12.49 -7.95
N ALA A 534 11.74 13.47 -8.84
CA ALA A 534 10.67 14.32 -9.34
C ALA A 534 9.78 13.65 -10.41
N ASP A 535 10.01 12.38 -10.70
CA ASP A 535 9.19 11.61 -11.64
C ASP A 535 7.82 11.32 -11.04
N GLN A 536 6.77 11.52 -11.82
CA GLN A 536 5.37 11.21 -11.45
C GLN A 536 5.17 9.74 -11.01
N PHE A 537 6.08 8.83 -11.36
CA PHE A 537 6.04 7.42 -10.94
C PHE A 537 6.57 7.18 -9.53
N THR A 538 7.33 8.09 -8.94
CA THR A 538 7.80 7.98 -7.55
C THR A 538 6.71 8.26 -6.52
N ARG A 539 5.59 8.85 -6.93
CA ARG A 539 4.43 9.09 -6.07
C ARG A 539 3.58 7.85 -5.80
N CYS A 540 3.90 6.73 -6.42
CA CYS A 540 3.19 5.45 -6.28
C CYS A 540 3.89 4.46 -5.34
N LEU A 541 4.97 4.87 -4.66
CA LEU A 541 5.67 4.07 -3.66
C LEU A 541 5.21 4.41 -2.24
#